data_e471bfd72274b6be2eca3fcdd013b6f5
#
_entry.id   e471bfd72274b6be2eca3fcdd013b6f5
#
_cell.length_a   1.000
_cell.length_b   1.000
_cell.length_c   1.000
_cell.angle_alpha   90.00
_cell.angle_beta   90.00
_cell.angle_gamma   90.00
#
_symmetry.space_group_name_H-M   'P 1'
#
loop_
_entity.id
_entity.type
_entity.pdbx_description
1 polymer ?
#
loop_
_entity_poly.entity_id
_entity_poly.type
_entity_poly.pdbx_seq_one_letter_code
_entity_poly.pdbx_strand_id
1 'polypeptide(L)'
;MVFVWDGEKVSRRKIAVVVGFFILLAYIVLAYMFTDSKLIVVPSEVVAGLAVIGIAVLMYPFLRSSGEGLAFGYISVKFVEGFLMIVAGLFFLSSGVLFDMRNPIYVWHAFIFIFSAFAFYVLLYRSRIIPRWISVWGVVACVSLLIGSVLELFFSYQLLKLFYILIMANEVFLAGWLIVRGFNLEKV
;
A
#
# COMPACT_ATOMS: atom_id res chain seq x y z
N MET A 1 -16.65 -8.48 20.18
CA MET A 1 -17.81 -7.72 19.68
C MET A 1 -17.72 -7.79 18.16
N VAL A 2 -18.47 -8.73 17.56
CA VAL A 2 -18.49 -8.97 16.12
C VAL A 2 -19.31 -7.84 15.51
N PHE A 3 -18.70 -6.96 14.73
CA PHE A 3 -19.43 -6.04 13.86
C PHE A 3 -20.07 -6.91 12.76
N VAL A 4 -21.29 -7.34 13.01
CA VAL A 4 -22.15 -7.91 11.97
C VAL A 4 -22.66 -6.73 11.17
N TRP A 5 -22.20 -6.60 9.95
CA TRP A 5 -22.84 -5.75 8.95
C TRP A 5 -24.15 -6.42 8.54
N ASP A 6 -25.20 -6.22 9.35
CA ASP A 6 -26.55 -6.59 9.00
C ASP A 6 -27.14 -5.48 8.12
N GLY A 7 -27.57 -5.85 6.94
CA GLY A 7 -28.29 -5.00 6.03
C GLY A 7 -27.54 -4.75 4.72
N GLU A 8 -27.91 -5.47 3.68
CA GLU A 8 -27.33 -5.55 2.35
C GLU A 8 -25.91 -6.18 2.34
N LYS A 9 -25.84 -7.39 1.86
CA LYS A 9 -24.61 -8.08 1.45
C LYS A 9 -23.87 -7.19 0.45
N VAL A 10 -23.07 -6.22 0.95
CA VAL A 10 -22.09 -5.54 0.10
C VAL A 10 -21.30 -6.66 -0.54
N SER A 11 -21.56 -6.91 -1.80
CA SER A 11 -20.99 -8.04 -2.50
C SER A 11 -19.49 -7.98 -2.29
N ARG A 12 -18.88 -9.06 -1.77
CA ARG A 12 -17.40 -9.19 -1.63
C ARG A 12 -16.70 -8.77 -2.92
N ARG A 13 -17.41 -8.91 -4.04
CA ARG A 13 -17.01 -8.42 -5.34
C ARG A 13 -16.87 -6.88 -5.38
N LYS A 14 -17.81 -6.12 -4.79
CA LYS A 14 -17.74 -4.65 -4.75
C LYS A 14 -16.52 -4.20 -3.93
N ILE A 15 -16.26 -4.86 -2.80
CA ILE A 15 -15.07 -4.55 -1.97
C ILE A 15 -13.79 -4.82 -2.74
N ALA A 16 -13.68 -5.95 -3.44
CA ALA A 16 -12.51 -6.25 -4.26
C ALA A 16 -12.26 -5.18 -5.33
N VAL A 17 -13.32 -4.75 -6.02
CA VAL A 17 -13.25 -3.69 -7.04
C VAL A 17 -12.78 -2.37 -6.40
N VAL A 18 -13.36 -1.97 -5.27
CA VAL A 18 -12.97 -0.73 -4.57
C VAL A 18 -11.51 -0.79 -4.12
N VAL A 19 -11.07 -1.92 -3.55
CA VAL A 19 -9.66 -2.12 -3.17
C VAL A 19 -8.74 -2.02 -4.39
N GLY A 20 -9.10 -2.64 -5.51
CA GLY A 20 -8.33 -2.52 -6.75
C GLY A 20 -8.21 -1.07 -7.22
N PHE A 21 -9.31 -0.30 -7.18
CA PHE A 21 -9.27 1.13 -7.49
C PHE A 21 -8.41 1.93 -6.49
N PHE A 22 -8.46 1.62 -5.21
CA PHE A 22 -7.63 2.29 -4.20
C PHE A 22 -6.13 2.01 -4.39
N ILE A 23 -5.77 0.79 -4.80
CA ILE A 23 -4.38 0.47 -5.15
C ILE A 23 -3.91 1.35 -6.31
N LEU A 24 -4.69 1.47 -7.39
CA LEU A 24 -4.34 2.34 -8.50
C LEU A 24 -4.33 3.82 -8.10
N LEU A 25 -5.29 4.24 -7.27
CA LEU A 25 -5.39 5.61 -6.79
C LEU A 25 -4.21 6.01 -5.90
N ALA A 26 -3.66 5.07 -5.12
CA ALA A 26 -2.48 5.34 -4.30
C ALA A 26 -1.26 5.77 -5.14
N TYR A 27 -1.17 5.33 -6.40
CA TYR A 27 -0.11 5.76 -7.32
C TYR A 27 -0.21 7.21 -7.79
N ILE A 28 -1.31 7.92 -7.49
CA ILE A 28 -1.42 9.36 -7.79
C ILE A 28 -0.35 10.17 -7.04
N VAL A 29 0.19 9.62 -5.94
CA VAL A 29 1.32 10.23 -5.21
C VAL A 29 2.50 10.52 -6.13
N LEU A 30 2.70 9.74 -7.19
CA LEU A 30 3.79 9.93 -8.15
C LEU A 30 3.66 11.23 -8.97
N ALA A 31 2.56 11.99 -8.81
CA ALA A 31 2.39 13.27 -9.49
C ALA A 31 3.53 14.26 -9.19
N TYR A 32 4.17 14.17 -7.99
CA TYR A 32 5.32 15.00 -7.65
C TYR A 32 6.53 14.80 -8.59
N MET A 33 6.62 13.67 -9.29
CA MET A 33 7.69 13.40 -10.25
C MET A 33 7.54 14.21 -11.55
N PHE A 34 6.35 14.76 -11.80
CA PHE A 34 5.99 15.43 -13.03
C PHE A 34 5.71 16.93 -12.85
N THR A 35 5.55 17.40 -11.61
CA THR A 35 5.24 18.81 -11.32
C THR A 35 5.59 19.16 -9.88
N ASP A 36 5.98 20.43 -9.68
CA ASP A 36 6.19 21.04 -8.35
C ASP A 36 4.99 21.89 -7.93
N SER A 37 3.87 21.80 -8.67
CA SER A 37 2.66 22.56 -8.33
C SER A 37 2.06 22.07 -7.02
N LYS A 38 2.04 22.93 -6.00
CA LYS A 38 1.43 22.64 -4.69
C LYS A 38 -0.04 22.26 -4.82
N LEU A 39 -0.75 22.81 -5.82
CA LEU A 39 -2.16 22.49 -6.10
C LEU A 39 -2.39 21.07 -6.60
N ILE A 40 -1.36 20.42 -7.10
CA ILE A 40 -1.42 19.03 -7.59
C ILE A 40 -0.78 18.08 -6.58
N VAL A 41 0.44 18.37 -6.13
CA VAL A 41 1.21 17.49 -5.26
C VAL A 41 0.51 17.26 -3.92
N VAL A 42 0.05 18.32 -3.25
CA VAL A 42 -0.56 18.19 -1.92
C VAL A 42 -1.84 17.35 -1.94
N PRO A 43 -2.83 17.64 -2.80
CA PRO A 43 -4.01 16.78 -2.89
C PRO A 43 -3.68 15.34 -3.30
N SER A 44 -2.69 15.12 -4.19
CA SER A 44 -2.32 13.77 -4.59
C SER A 44 -1.75 12.95 -3.44
N GLU A 45 -0.92 13.54 -2.58
CA GLU A 45 -0.36 12.86 -1.41
C GLU A 45 -1.44 12.58 -0.34
N VAL A 46 -2.35 13.52 -0.12
CA VAL A 46 -3.49 13.32 0.80
C VAL A 46 -4.40 12.20 0.29
N VAL A 47 -4.78 12.24 -0.98
CA VAL A 47 -5.64 11.21 -1.60
C VAL A 47 -4.97 9.84 -1.58
N ALA A 48 -3.68 9.77 -1.89
CA ALA A 48 -2.92 8.51 -1.84
C ALA A 48 -2.85 7.95 -0.41
N GLY A 49 -2.58 8.79 0.59
CA GLY A 49 -2.55 8.38 1.99
C GLY A 49 -3.91 7.85 2.47
N LEU A 50 -5.01 8.51 2.10
CA LEU A 50 -6.36 8.04 2.39
C LEU A 50 -6.69 6.72 1.67
N ALA A 51 -6.26 6.56 0.42
CA ALA A 51 -6.44 5.32 -0.34
C ALA A 51 -5.72 4.15 0.33
N VAL A 52 -4.47 4.34 0.78
CA VAL A 52 -3.67 3.34 1.51
C VAL A 52 -4.37 2.89 2.79
N ILE A 53 -4.87 3.84 3.60
CA ILE A 53 -5.66 3.54 4.80
C ILE A 53 -6.93 2.79 4.43
N GLY A 54 -7.63 3.24 3.39
CA GLY A 54 -8.86 2.61 2.89
C GLY A 54 -8.66 1.16 2.46
N ILE A 55 -7.55 0.84 1.78
CA ILE A 55 -7.18 -0.54 1.44
C ILE A 55 -7.10 -1.39 2.71
N ALA A 56 -6.37 -0.92 3.72
CA ALA A 56 -6.17 -1.66 4.96
C ALA A 56 -7.48 -1.93 5.70
N VAL A 57 -8.33 -0.92 5.83
CA VAL A 57 -9.65 -1.03 6.49
C VAL A 57 -10.55 -2.03 5.76
N LEU A 58 -10.64 -1.93 4.42
CA LEU A 58 -11.48 -2.82 3.61
C LEU A 58 -10.97 -4.26 3.57
N MET A 59 -9.65 -4.45 3.62
CA MET A 59 -9.04 -5.78 3.58
C MET A 59 -8.99 -6.48 4.94
N TYR A 60 -8.98 -5.74 6.05
CA TYR A 60 -8.85 -6.29 7.39
C TYR A 60 -9.84 -7.42 7.72
N PRO A 61 -11.16 -7.31 7.44
CA PRO A 61 -12.10 -8.38 7.72
C PRO A 61 -11.80 -9.70 7.01
N PHE A 62 -11.20 -9.63 5.80
CA PHE A 62 -10.84 -10.80 5.00
C PHE A 62 -9.51 -11.41 5.41
N LEU A 63 -8.61 -10.62 5.99
CA LEU A 63 -7.26 -11.03 6.33
C LEU A 63 -7.14 -11.55 7.77
N ARG A 64 -7.97 -11.06 8.71
CA ARG A 64 -7.87 -11.39 10.13
C ARG A 64 -8.03 -12.89 10.41
N SER A 65 -8.86 -13.60 9.64
CA SER A 65 -9.06 -15.04 9.78
C SER A 65 -7.81 -15.87 9.45
N SER A 66 -6.87 -15.29 8.68
CA SER A 66 -5.62 -15.94 8.27
C SER A 66 -4.43 -15.65 9.18
N GLY A 67 -4.63 -14.81 10.22
CA GLY A 67 -3.64 -14.44 11.21
C GLY A 67 -3.97 -13.10 11.87
N GLU A 68 -4.75 -13.13 12.95
CA GLU A 68 -5.30 -11.92 13.57
C GLU A 68 -4.22 -10.92 14.01
N GLY A 69 -3.17 -11.39 14.69
CA GLY A 69 -2.06 -10.52 15.13
C GLY A 69 -1.32 -9.87 13.95
N LEU A 70 -1.06 -10.63 12.88
CA LEU A 70 -0.41 -10.10 11.69
C LEU A 70 -1.32 -9.12 10.94
N ALA A 71 -2.63 -9.40 10.87
CA ALA A 71 -3.61 -8.52 10.25
C ALA A 71 -3.78 -7.21 11.04
N PHE A 72 -3.74 -7.29 12.39
CA PHE A 72 -3.75 -6.10 13.23
C PHE A 72 -2.46 -5.26 13.05
N GLY A 73 -1.29 -5.94 13.01
CA GLY A 73 -0.02 -5.28 12.70
C GLY A 73 -0.05 -4.60 11.33
N TYR A 74 -0.54 -5.29 10.30
CA TYR A 74 -0.70 -4.74 8.96
C TYR A 74 -1.53 -3.45 8.95
N ILE A 75 -2.75 -3.49 9.51
CA ILE A 75 -3.63 -2.31 9.50
C ILE A 75 -3.00 -1.14 10.29
N SER A 76 -2.37 -1.41 11.44
CA SER A 76 -1.70 -0.39 12.25
C SER A 76 -0.56 0.30 11.47
N VAL A 77 0.28 -0.49 10.80
CA VAL A 77 1.39 0.05 10.01
C VAL A 77 0.87 0.82 8.78
N LYS A 78 -0.21 0.36 8.15
CA LYS A 78 -0.85 1.09 7.03
C LYS A 78 -1.45 2.44 7.45
N PHE A 79 -1.97 2.55 8.67
CA PHE A 79 -2.38 3.86 9.20
C PHE A 79 -1.20 4.81 9.37
N VAL A 80 -0.07 4.32 9.90
CA VAL A 80 1.16 5.12 9.99
C VAL A 80 1.66 5.52 8.61
N GLU A 81 1.69 4.60 7.65
CA GLU A 81 2.11 4.84 6.26
C GLU A 81 1.27 5.93 5.60
N GLY A 82 -0.06 5.80 5.63
CA GLY A 82 -0.95 6.79 5.04
C GLY A 82 -0.88 8.15 5.75
N PHE A 83 -0.71 8.16 7.07
CA PHE A 83 -0.51 9.39 7.83
C PHE A 83 0.79 10.10 7.44
N LEU A 84 1.90 9.38 7.27
CA LEU A 84 3.16 9.97 6.82
C LEU A 84 3.05 10.58 5.43
N MET A 85 2.31 9.96 4.50
CA MET A 85 2.05 10.54 3.18
C MET A 85 1.30 11.86 3.29
N ILE A 86 0.24 11.93 4.11
CA ILE A 86 -0.53 13.14 4.34
C ILE A 86 0.35 14.24 4.95
N VAL A 87 1.16 13.91 5.96
CA VAL A 87 2.08 14.87 6.60
C VAL A 87 3.13 15.38 5.61
N ALA A 88 3.70 14.50 4.78
CA ALA A 88 4.66 14.89 3.75
C ALA A 88 4.03 15.87 2.75
N GLY A 89 2.77 15.62 2.34
CA GLY A 89 2.01 16.52 1.50
C GLY A 89 1.79 17.90 2.14
N LEU A 90 1.40 17.93 3.41
CA LEU A 90 1.22 19.18 4.14
C LEU A 90 2.55 19.95 4.31
N PHE A 91 3.67 19.26 4.53
CA PHE A 91 4.99 19.89 4.62
C PHE A 91 5.43 20.52 3.30
N PHE A 92 4.92 20.04 2.18
CA PHE A 92 5.15 20.67 0.88
C PHE A 92 4.52 22.07 0.75
N LEU A 93 3.50 22.40 1.55
CA LEU A 93 2.93 23.74 1.62
C LEU A 93 3.83 24.75 2.33
N SER A 94 4.67 24.26 3.24
CA SER A 94 5.54 25.08 4.08
C SER A 94 6.80 25.55 3.37
N SER A 95 7.67 26.20 4.09
CA SER A 95 9.03 26.61 3.69
C SER A 95 10.01 26.37 4.84
N GLY A 96 11.29 26.41 4.55
CA GLY A 96 12.35 26.18 5.54
C GLY A 96 12.34 24.77 6.10
N VAL A 97 12.59 24.63 7.41
CA VAL A 97 12.81 23.33 8.08
C VAL A 97 11.69 22.31 7.84
N LEU A 98 10.44 22.71 7.82
CA LEU A 98 9.32 21.79 7.60
C LEU A 98 9.33 21.24 6.16
N PHE A 99 9.66 22.05 5.18
CA PHE A 99 9.82 21.59 3.81
C PHE A 99 10.99 20.58 3.70
N ASP A 100 12.11 20.85 4.37
CA ASP A 100 13.29 19.99 4.34
C ASP A 100 13.02 18.63 5.03
N MET A 101 12.10 18.57 6.02
CA MET A 101 11.69 17.33 6.68
C MET A 101 10.95 16.35 5.77
N ARG A 102 10.46 16.79 4.62
CA ARG A 102 9.74 15.93 3.66
C ARG A 102 10.59 14.75 3.18
N ASN A 103 11.86 14.99 2.80
CA ASN A 103 12.74 13.92 2.32
C ASN A 103 13.02 12.84 3.37
N PRO A 104 13.40 13.15 4.62
CA PRO A 104 13.48 12.16 5.70
C PRO A 104 12.19 11.36 5.90
N ILE A 105 11.02 12.00 5.83
CA ILE A 105 9.73 11.30 5.95
C ILE A 105 9.58 10.25 4.85
N TYR A 106 9.95 10.55 3.59
CA TYR A 106 9.86 9.58 2.51
C TYR A 106 10.83 8.41 2.65
N VAL A 107 12.03 8.63 3.22
CA VAL A 107 12.97 7.54 3.52
C VAL A 107 12.34 6.57 4.53
N TRP A 108 11.77 7.07 5.61
CA TRP A 108 11.08 6.22 6.60
C TRP A 108 9.80 5.58 6.05
N HIS A 109 9.03 6.33 5.26
CA HIS A 109 7.84 5.82 4.57
C HIS A 109 8.18 4.60 3.71
N ALA A 110 9.31 4.60 2.97
CA ALA A 110 9.71 3.48 2.15
C ALA A 110 9.88 2.18 2.96
N PHE A 111 10.54 2.24 4.12
CA PHE A 111 10.67 1.07 5.00
C PHE A 111 9.33 0.62 5.58
N ILE A 112 8.49 1.56 6.04
CA ILE A 112 7.15 1.29 6.56
C ILE A 112 6.28 0.61 5.48
N PHE A 113 6.34 1.11 4.24
CA PHE A 113 5.68 0.52 3.08
C PHE A 113 6.15 -0.93 2.85
N ILE A 114 7.47 -1.19 2.85
CA ILE A 114 8.00 -2.54 2.62
C ILE A 114 7.48 -3.53 3.66
N PHE A 115 7.52 -3.17 4.95
CA PHE A 115 7.03 -4.04 6.02
C PHE A 115 5.51 -4.26 5.95
N SER A 116 4.74 -3.22 5.68
CA SER A 116 3.29 -3.33 5.53
C SER A 116 2.90 -4.17 4.32
N ALA A 117 3.55 -3.95 3.17
CA ALA A 117 3.33 -4.71 1.95
C ALA A 117 3.72 -6.19 2.12
N PHE A 118 4.85 -6.47 2.78
CA PHE A 118 5.26 -7.83 3.10
C PHE A 118 4.20 -8.56 3.94
N ALA A 119 3.72 -7.93 5.02
CA ALA A 119 2.66 -8.48 5.86
C ALA A 119 1.37 -8.72 5.05
N PHE A 120 1.00 -7.79 4.19
CA PHE A 120 -0.16 -7.90 3.30
C PHE A 120 -0.05 -9.12 2.36
N TYR A 121 1.07 -9.28 1.66
CA TYR A 121 1.25 -10.43 0.76
C TYR A 121 1.34 -11.77 1.49
N VAL A 122 1.91 -11.82 2.69
CA VAL A 122 1.87 -13.03 3.54
C VAL A 122 0.44 -13.37 3.92
N LEU A 123 -0.37 -12.39 4.30
CA LEU A 123 -1.79 -12.59 4.63
C LEU A 123 -2.61 -13.01 3.41
N LEU A 124 -2.38 -12.41 2.24
CA LEU A 124 -3.01 -12.81 0.98
C LEU A 124 -2.64 -14.25 0.59
N TYR A 125 -1.40 -14.66 0.81
CA TYR A 125 -0.96 -16.03 0.57
C TYR A 125 -1.66 -17.04 1.49
N ARG A 126 -1.82 -16.69 2.78
CA ARG A 126 -2.50 -17.54 3.78
C ARG A 126 -4.00 -17.61 3.55
N SER A 127 -4.64 -16.47 3.28
CA SER A 127 -6.10 -16.38 3.10
C SER A 127 -6.61 -17.04 1.81
N ARG A 128 -5.75 -17.18 0.79
CA ARG A 128 -6.10 -17.74 -0.53
C ARG A 128 -7.23 -17.00 -1.26
N ILE A 129 -7.57 -15.78 -0.84
CA ILE A 129 -8.60 -14.97 -1.49
C ILE A 129 -8.20 -14.48 -2.89
N ILE A 130 -6.90 -14.59 -3.22
CA ILE A 130 -6.35 -14.41 -4.56
C ILE A 130 -5.44 -15.61 -4.91
N PRO A 131 -5.07 -15.80 -6.19
CA PRO A 131 -4.09 -16.81 -6.57
C PRO A 131 -2.75 -16.62 -5.85
N ARG A 132 -2.23 -17.70 -5.26
CA ARG A 132 -1.01 -17.66 -4.44
C ARG A 132 0.21 -17.11 -5.17
N TRP A 133 0.32 -17.33 -6.49
CA TRP A 133 1.45 -16.84 -7.26
C TRP A 133 1.56 -15.30 -7.29
N ILE A 134 0.42 -14.58 -7.23
CA ILE A 134 0.41 -13.12 -7.11
C ILE A 134 1.03 -12.70 -5.77
N SER A 135 0.65 -13.40 -4.69
CA SER A 135 1.19 -13.14 -3.36
C SER A 135 2.68 -13.47 -3.26
N VAL A 136 3.12 -14.58 -3.86
CA VAL A 136 4.54 -14.97 -3.91
C VAL A 136 5.35 -13.94 -4.67
N TRP A 137 4.87 -13.47 -5.82
CA TRP A 137 5.50 -12.37 -6.56
C TRP A 137 5.63 -11.11 -5.69
N GLY A 138 4.55 -10.73 -4.98
CA GLY A 138 4.59 -9.59 -4.07
C GLY A 138 5.60 -9.74 -2.93
N VAL A 139 5.70 -10.92 -2.30
CA VAL A 139 6.73 -11.21 -1.27
C VAL A 139 8.13 -11.06 -1.84
N VAL A 140 8.41 -11.64 -3.02
CA VAL A 140 9.71 -11.51 -3.69
C VAL A 140 10.02 -10.05 -4.01
N ALA A 141 9.04 -9.30 -4.49
CA ALA A 141 9.18 -7.89 -4.78
C ALA A 141 9.50 -7.06 -3.52
N CYS A 142 8.82 -7.33 -2.39
CA CYS A 142 9.10 -6.66 -1.11
C CYS A 142 10.53 -6.96 -0.61
N VAL A 143 10.98 -8.21 -0.69
CA VAL A 143 12.35 -8.59 -0.29
C VAL A 143 13.38 -7.91 -1.20
N SER A 144 13.14 -7.89 -2.51
CA SER A 144 14.00 -7.21 -3.48
C SER A 144 14.08 -5.70 -3.20
N LEU A 145 12.94 -5.08 -2.89
CA LEU A 145 12.87 -3.66 -2.56
C LEU A 145 13.61 -3.35 -1.24
N LEU A 146 13.50 -4.23 -0.24
CA LEU A 146 14.26 -4.09 1.01
C LEU A 146 15.77 -4.14 0.75
N ILE A 147 16.22 -5.11 -0.03
CA ILE A 147 17.64 -5.24 -0.42
C ILE A 147 18.08 -3.96 -1.15
N GLY A 148 17.30 -3.49 -2.13
CA GLY A 148 17.60 -2.26 -2.86
C GLY A 148 17.69 -1.03 -1.95
N SER A 149 16.76 -0.89 -0.99
CA SER A 149 16.76 0.22 -0.02
C SER A 149 18.00 0.19 0.89
N VAL A 150 18.41 -1.00 1.34
CA VAL A 150 19.62 -1.16 2.17
C VAL A 150 20.87 -0.87 1.34
N LEU A 151 20.97 -1.37 0.11
CA LEU A 151 22.11 -1.10 -0.77
C LEU A 151 22.25 0.38 -1.11
N GLU A 152 21.14 1.08 -1.33
CA GLU A 152 21.17 2.53 -1.59
C GLU A 152 21.60 3.30 -0.34
N LEU A 153 21.07 2.95 0.84
CA LEU A 153 21.35 3.63 2.10
C LEU A 153 22.82 3.48 2.55
N PHE A 154 23.39 2.29 2.42
CA PHE A 154 24.73 2.00 2.95
C PHE A 154 25.84 2.01 1.91
N PHE A 155 25.52 1.76 0.64
CA PHE A 155 26.52 1.59 -0.42
C PHE A 155 26.32 2.56 -1.60
N SER A 156 25.31 3.42 -1.56
CA SER A 156 24.97 4.38 -2.63
C SER A 156 24.72 3.75 -4.00
N TYR A 157 24.35 2.47 -4.05
CA TYR A 157 23.96 1.79 -5.29
C TYR A 157 22.55 2.19 -5.72
N GLN A 158 22.41 2.78 -6.90
CA GLN A 158 21.14 3.26 -7.45
C GLN A 158 20.28 2.12 -8.08
N LEU A 159 20.14 1.00 -7.39
CA LEU A 159 19.33 -0.14 -7.85
C LEU A 159 17.86 -0.05 -7.42
N LEU A 160 17.54 0.84 -6.49
CA LEU A 160 16.22 0.96 -5.88
C LEU A 160 15.11 1.17 -6.92
N LYS A 161 15.37 1.99 -7.96
CA LYS A 161 14.40 2.23 -9.04
C LYS A 161 13.95 0.95 -9.75
N LEU A 162 14.87 0.00 -9.97
CA LEU A 162 14.57 -1.27 -10.61
C LEU A 162 13.64 -2.13 -9.73
N PHE A 163 13.89 -2.16 -8.43
CA PHE A 163 13.07 -2.91 -7.48
C PHE A 163 11.69 -2.27 -7.25
N TYR A 164 11.59 -0.94 -7.36
CA TYR A 164 10.28 -0.28 -7.38
C TYR A 164 9.42 -0.69 -8.58
N ILE A 165 9.99 -0.88 -9.75
CA ILE A 165 9.25 -1.36 -10.93
C ILE A 165 8.67 -2.74 -10.66
N LEU A 166 9.39 -3.62 -9.97
CA LEU A 166 8.95 -4.98 -9.68
C LEU A 166 7.72 -5.01 -8.77
N ILE A 167 7.73 -4.21 -7.68
CA ILE A 167 6.58 -4.14 -6.76
C ILE A 167 5.41 -3.40 -7.41
N MET A 168 5.65 -2.31 -8.13
CA MET A 168 4.62 -1.56 -8.84
C MET A 168 3.90 -2.44 -9.87
N ALA A 169 4.63 -3.21 -10.66
CA ALA A 169 4.05 -4.13 -11.63
C ALA A 169 3.16 -5.19 -10.95
N ASN A 170 3.59 -5.72 -9.79
CA ASN A 170 2.79 -6.66 -9.02
C ASN A 170 1.51 -6.00 -8.47
N GLU A 171 1.59 -4.79 -7.91
CA GLU A 171 0.43 -4.11 -7.34
C GLU A 171 -0.58 -3.68 -8.42
N VAL A 172 -0.11 -3.19 -9.57
CA VAL A 172 -0.98 -2.89 -10.72
C VAL A 172 -1.66 -4.16 -11.23
N PHE A 173 -0.92 -5.28 -11.29
CA PHE A 173 -1.49 -6.57 -11.66
C PHE A 173 -2.53 -7.03 -10.63
N LEU A 174 -2.23 -6.94 -9.33
CA LEU A 174 -3.16 -7.25 -8.25
C LEU A 174 -4.43 -6.40 -8.34
N ALA A 175 -4.29 -5.10 -8.57
CA ALA A 175 -5.42 -4.19 -8.74
C ALA A 175 -6.30 -4.62 -9.93
N GLY A 176 -5.69 -4.89 -11.08
CA GLY A 176 -6.39 -5.42 -12.26
C GLY A 176 -7.10 -6.75 -11.98
N TRP A 177 -6.43 -7.67 -11.26
CA TRP A 177 -7.05 -8.92 -10.84
C TRP A 177 -8.29 -8.69 -9.96
N LEU A 178 -8.19 -7.84 -8.94
CA LEU A 178 -9.29 -7.52 -8.02
C LEU A 178 -10.46 -6.85 -8.76
N ILE A 179 -10.20 -5.98 -9.71
CA ILE A 179 -11.22 -5.31 -10.52
C ILE A 179 -11.90 -6.30 -11.47
N VAL A 180 -11.15 -7.16 -12.14
CA VAL A 180 -11.68 -8.07 -13.18
C VAL A 180 -12.25 -9.35 -12.58
N ARG A 181 -11.52 -10.02 -11.69
CA ARG A 181 -11.87 -11.34 -11.13
C ARG A 181 -12.48 -11.28 -9.73
N GLY A 182 -12.07 -10.30 -8.91
CA GLY A 182 -12.48 -10.20 -7.51
C GLY A 182 -11.77 -11.21 -6.61
N PHE A 183 -12.35 -11.44 -5.42
CA PHE A 183 -11.87 -12.46 -4.48
C PHE A 183 -12.31 -13.85 -4.90
N ASN A 184 -11.47 -14.86 -4.63
CA ASN A 184 -11.81 -16.25 -4.78
C ASN A 184 -12.65 -16.70 -3.55
N LEU A 185 -13.95 -16.84 -3.73
CA LEU A 185 -14.92 -17.04 -2.65
C LEU A 185 -15.08 -18.50 -2.23
N GLU A 186 -14.57 -19.46 -3.02
CA GLU A 186 -14.72 -20.90 -2.73
C GLU A 186 -13.82 -21.38 -1.57
N LYS A 187 -12.98 -20.52 -1.02
CA LYS A 187 -11.93 -20.87 -0.03
C LYS A 187 -11.95 -20.02 1.23
N VAL A 188 -13.02 -19.28 1.47
CA VAL A 188 -13.21 -18.44 2.68
C VAL A 188 -14.35 -18.98 3.53
#